data_0b399ddf01a2e05fecca375b4a086391
#
_entry.id   0b399ddf01a2e05fecca375b4a086391
#
_cell.length_a   1.000
_cell.length_b   1.000
_cell.length_c   1.000
_cell.angle_alpha   90.00
_cell.angle_beta   90.00
_cell.angle_gamma   90.00
#
_symmetry.space_group_name_H-M   'P 1'
#
loop_
_entity.id
_entity.type
_entity.pdbx_description
1 polymer ?
#
loop_
_entity_poly.entity_id
_entity_poly.type
_entity_poly.pdbx_seq_one_letter_code
_entity_poly.pdbx_strand_id
1 'polypeptide(L)'
;MSDSKVKLSTVPLNWNEIYYTNCPLVSASNVDQELGWTKEEFKKIGVKYAFMRSVRENDWYPHYIHNLDNLIRFGGLFPPIHVHADIRRTRLLGVTHAPREGGCLIVRSRDDIYRMCELKGKKIGLSKSLNTIKNDWWRIQEHQGIELMLRMNGMTMDDIELVEFPYADAWYNDPKMLDPMENPSELWLKRDHKHDLAFRPLETALEKGVVDAIYTQSKPFQHLQEATGKFKAIEDLSRYPDWTLQVANIPAAITCSDVMAEQHPELVVTFMKGMIKVGRWANEHKHAAAAILDKQTFYLDVEDTYRGIEHIDMVPNLSPQNLVSVEIGKDFMVRHGYIKNDFNVHHWAAPEFLEMAAKELINERWEKITGDKLPQASTARLG
;
A
#
# COMPACT_ATOMS: atom_id res chain seq x y z
N MET A 1 -11.09 19.33 20.57
CA MET A 1 -10.76 18.75 19.25
C MET A 1 -12.06 18.63 18.48
N SER A 2 -12.22 19.37 17.38
CA SER A 2 -13.42 19.32 16.55
C SER A 2 -13.48 17.95 15.90
N ASP A 3 -14.53 17.19 16.15
CA ASP A 3 -14.87 15.99 15.39
C ASP A 3 -15.20 16.41 13.96
N SER A 4 -14.18 16.49 13.09
CA SER A 4 -14.39 16.63 11.67
C SER A 4 -14.96 15.31 11.16
N LYS A 5 -16.29 15.18 11.18
CA LYS A 5 -16.97 14.04 10.58
C LYS A 5 -16.63 14.02 9.09
N VAL A 6 -15.99 12.97 8.66
CA VAL A 6 -15.75 12.69 7.25
C VAL A 6 -17.10 12.70 6.53
N LYS A 7 -17.27 13.58 5.56
CA LYS A 7 -18.49 13.59 4.73
C LYS A 7 -18.40 12.45 3.72
N LEU A 8 -19.24 11.46 3.86
CA LEU A 8 -19.48 10.49 2.78
C LEU A 8 -20.14 11.20 1.60
N SER A 9 -19.89 10.71 0.39
CA SER A 9 -20.53 11.28 -0.81
C SER A 9 -22.06 11.19 -0.71
N THR A 10 -22.74 12.30 -0.96
CA THR A 10 -24.21 12.34 -1.04
C THR A 10 -24.74 12.27 -2.47
N VAL A 11 -23.85 12.17 -3.45
CA VAL A 11 -24.23 12.04 -4.86
C VAL A 11 -24.74 10.63 -5.08
N PRO A 12 -25.90 10.44 -5.75
CA PRO A 12 -26.37 9.11 -6.11
C PRO A 12 -25.31 8.34 -6.90
N LEU A 13 -25.04 7.11 -6.47
CA LEU A 13 -24.00 6.28 -7.08
C LEU A 13 -24.45 5.77 -8.45
N ASN A 14 -23.59 5.93 -9.43
CA ASN A 14 -23.73 5.28 -10.72
C ASN A 14 -22.87 4.02 -10.74
N TRP A 15 -23.46 2.86 -10.50
CA TRP A 15 -22.78 1.58 -10.52
C TRP A 15 -22.32 1.11 -11.91
N ASN A 16 -22.62 1.86 -12.95
CA ASN A 16 -22.04 1.66 -14.28
C ASN A 16 -20.64 2.28 -14.41
N GLU A 17 -20.15 2.94 -13.35
CA GLU A 17 -18.83 3.54 -13.29
C GLU A 17 -18.14 3.20 -11.98
N ILE A 18 -17.01 2.51 -12.07
CA ILE A 18 -16.18 2.11 -10.94
C ILE A 18 -14.84 2.79 -11.04
N TYR A 19 -14.40 3.33 -9.91
CA TYR A 19 -13.09 3.94 -9.79
C TYR A 19 -12.10 3.01 -9.10
N TYR A 20 -10.84 3.10 -9.50
CA TYR A 20 -9.74 2.51 -8.77
C TYR A 20 -8.72 3.56 -8.36
N THR A 21 -7.93 3.21 -7.35
CA THR A 21 -6.75 3.99 -6.95
C THR A 21 -5.68 3.05 -6.42
N ASN A 22 -4.42 3.38 -6.67
CA ASN A 22 -3.29 2.63 -6.15
C ASN A 22 -2.16 3.55 -5.68
N CYS A 23 -1.27 3.00 -4.87
CA CYS A 23 -0.01 3.63 -4.46
C CYS A 23 1.12 3.24 -5.43
N PRO A 24 2.28 3.92 -5.41
CA PRO A 24 3.47 3.55 -6.16
C PRO A 24 4.17 2.34 -5.51
N LEU A 25 3.50 1.20 -5.53
CA LEU A 25 3.92 -0.04 -4.87
C LEU A 25 4.04 -1.19 -5.87
N VAL A 26 4.76 -2.23 -5.47
CA VAL A 26 4.81 -3.49 -6.21
C VAL A 26 3.46 -4.19 -6.07
N SER A 27 2.63 -4.11 -7.10
CA SER A 27 1.31 -4.75 -7.10
C SER A 27 0.83 -5.11 -8.51
N ALA A 28 -0.11 -6.07 -8.59
CA ALA A 28 -0.77 -6.40 -9.85
C ALA A 28 -1.50 -5.18 -10.45
N SER A 29 -2.08 -4.32 -9.61
CA SER A 29 -2.76 -3.10 -10.09
C SER A 29 -1.82 -2.11 -10.77
N ASN A 30 -0.56 -2.01 -10.31
CA ASN A 30 0.43 -1.17 -10.96
C ASN A 30 0.86 -1.75 -12.32
N VAL A 31 1.02 -3.06 -12.42
CA VAL A 31 1.30 -3.75 -13.69
C VAL A 31 0.13 -3.59 -14.66
N ASP A 32 -1.11 -3.68 -14.17
CA ASP A 32 -2.32 -3.59 -14.99
C ASP A 32 -2.54 -2.21 -15.64
N GLN A 33 -1.91 -1.15 -15.14
CA GLN A 33 -1.97 0.17 -15.77
C GLN A 33 -1.47 0.16 -17.22
N GLU A 34 -0.47 -0.68 -17.54
CA GLU A 34 -0.01 -0.85 -18.92
C GLU A 34 -0.73 -1.99 -19.65
N LEU A 35 -1.13 -3.07 -18.95
CA LEU A 35 -1.81 -4.20 -19.58
C LEU A 35 -3.29 -3.93 -19.88
N GLY A 36 -3.97 -3.17 -19.03
CA GLY A 36 -5.37 -2.80 -19.20
C GLY A 36 -6.38 -3.94 -19.09
N TRP A 37 -5.98 -5.09 -18.56
CA TRP A 37 -6.81 -6.30 -18.55
C TRP A 37 -8.01 -6.19 -17.62
N THR A 38 -7.89 -5.52 -16.49
CA THR A 38 -9.04 -5.26 -15.61
C THR A 38 -10.07 -4.38 -16.29
N LYS A 39 -9.63 -3.37 -17.04
CA LYS A 39 -10.52 -2.53 -17.84
C LYS A 39 -11.32 -3.34 -18.86
N GLU A 40 -10.68 -4.32 -19.53
CA GLU A 40 -11.36 -5.22 -20.46
C GLU A 40 -12.35 -6.16 -19.73
N GLU A 41 -12.04 -6.63 -18.51
CA GLU A 41 -13.02 -7.42 -17.74
C GLU A 41 -14.27 -6.59 -17.40
N PHE A 42 -14.11 -5.35 -16.94
CA PHE A 42 -15.25 -4.46 -16.66
C PHE A 42 -16.05 -4.11 -17.92
N LYS A 43 -15.40 -3.94 -19.05
CA LYS A 43 -16.07 -3.69 -20.34
C LYS A 43 -17.00 -4.82 -20.75
N LYS A 44 -16.65 -6.08 -20.45
CA LYS A 44 -17.51 -7.26 -20.74
C LYS A 44 -18.87 -7.20 -20.03
N ILE A 45 -18.91 -6.56 -18.86
CA ILE A 45 -20.14 -6.39 -18.07
C ILE A 45 -20.77 -5.00 -18.24
N GLY A 46 -20.28 -4.19 -19.19
CA GLY A 46 -20.84 -2.88 -19.52
C GLY A 46 -20.54 -1.79 -18.49
N VAL A 47 -19.51 -1.96 -17.64
CA VAL A 47 -19.13 -1.03 -16.60
C VAL A 47 -17.88 -0.27 -17.02
N LYS A 48 -17.86 1.06 -16.83
CA LYS A 48 -16.68 1.89 -17.00
C LYS A 48 -15.76 1.72 -15.78
N TYR A 49 -14.51 1.35 -16.03
CA TYR A 49 -13.47 1.26 -15.01
C TYR A 49 -12.41 2.33 -15.26
N ALA A 50 -12.17 3.22 -14.31
CA ALA A 50 -11.32 4.39 -14.49
C ALA A 50 -10.50 4.72 -13.24
N PHE A 51 -9.39 5.42 -13.43
CA PHE A 51 -8.62 5.96 -12.32
C PHE A 51 -9.45 7.03 -11.58
N MET A 52 -9.39 7.05 -10.28
CA MET A 52 -10.17 7.97 -9.43
C MET A 52 -10.02 9.43 -9.85
N ARG A 53 -8.82 9.83 -10.26
CA ARG A 53 -8.53 11.20 -10.70
C ARG A 53 -8.78 11.46 -12.19
N SER A 54 -9.40 10.54 -12.92
CA SER A 54 -9.88 10.82 -14.28
C SER A 54 -11.08 11.79 -14.30
N VAL A 55 -11.69 12.02 -13.13
CA VAL A 55 -12.79 12.95 -12.94
C VAL A 55 -12.33 14.10 -12.06
N ARG A 56 -12.51 15.34 -12.51
CA ARG A 56 -12.05 16.55 -11.80
C ARG A 56 -12.71 16.71 -10.43
N GLU A 57 -13.96 16.27 -10.29
CA GLU A 57 -14.77 16.37 -9.08
C GLU A 57 -14.26 15.45 -7.96
N ASN A 58 -13.52 14.41 -8.30
CA ASN A 58 -12.90 13.56 -7.30
C ASN A 58 -11.59 14.21 -6.83
N ASP A 59 -11.47 14.43 -5.53
CA ASP A 59 -10.21 14.81 -4.90
C ASP A 59 -9.35 13.59 -4.55
N TRP A 60 -8.28 13.78 -3.75
CA TRP A 60 -7.38 12.71 -3.33
C TRP A 60 -7.84 11.97 -2.06
N TYR A 61 -8.78 12.52 -1.32
CA TYR A 61 -9.21 11.96 -0.04
C TYR A 61 -9.82 10.56 -0.13
N PRO A 62 -10.59 10.18 -1.17
CA PRO A 62 -11.12 8.83 -1.28
C PRO A 62 -10.07 7.73 -1.18
N HIS A 63 -8.84 7.98 -1.63
CA HIS A 63 -7.72 7.05 -1.46
C HIS A 63 -7.39 6.77 0.02
N TYR A 64 -7.58 7.74 0.91
CA TYR A 64 -7.19 7.66 2.32
C TYR A 64 -8.36 7.41 3.27
N ILE A 65 -9.54 7.90 2.95
CA ILE A 65 -10.72 7.86 3.84
C ILE A 65 -11.89 7.09 3.26
N HIS A 66 -11.74 6.56 2.04
CA HIS A 66 -12.71 5.68 1.38
C HIS A 66 -14.14 6.24 1.33
N ASN A 67 -14.30 7.55 1.07
CA ASN A 67 -15.59 8.24 1.05
C ASN A 67 -16.37 8.12 -0.27
N LEU A 68 -15.89 7.30 -1.22
CA LEU A 68 -16.61 6.89 -2.44
C LEU A 68 -16.96 5.41 -2.36
N ASP A 69 -18.25 5.07 -2.50
CA ASP A 69 -18.71 3.66 -2.43
C ASP A 69 -18.30 2.86 -3.66
N ASN A 70 -18.23 3.50 -4.83
CA ASN A 70 -17.82 2.86 -6.10
C ASN A 70 -16.29 2.90 -6.33
N LEU A 71 -15.50 2.93 -5.25
CA LEU A 71 -14.05 2.91 -5.30
C LEU A 71 -13.50 1.56 -4.83
N ILE A 72 -12.58 0.99 -5.60
CA ILE A 72 -11.69 -0.08 -5.16
C ILE A 72 -10.29 0.50 -4.97
N ARG A 73 -9.77 0.36 -3.76
CA ARG A 73 -8.45 0.87 -3.38
C ARG A 73 -7.44 -0.25 -3.30
N PHE A 74 -6.27 -0.05 -3.92
CA PHE A 74 -5.11 -0.91 -3.73
C PHE A 74 -3.92 -0.07 -3.28
N GLY A 75 -3.48 -0.21 -2.05
CA GLY A 75 -2.40 0.62 -1.52
C GLY A 75 -1.98 0.23 -0.12
N GLY A 76 -1.07 1.01 0.47
CA GLY A 76 -0.51 0.75 1.78
C GLY A 76 -1.54 0.45 2.88
N LEU A 77 -1.11 -0.24 3.91
CA LEU A 77 -1.96 -0.92 4.90
C LEU A 77 -2.62 0.02 5.92
N PHE A 78 -1.94 1.04 6.41
CA PHE A 78 -2.44 1.84 7.53
C PHE A 78 -3.70 2.67 7.22
N PRO A 79 -3.84 3.30 6.03
CA PRO A 79 -5.07 4.01 5.71
C PRO A 79 -6.32 3.12 5.75
N PRO A 80 -6.38 1.94 5.11
CA PRO A 80 -7.59 1.11 5.17
C PRO A 80 -7.86 0.52 6.55
N ILE A 81 -6.86 0.25 7.38
CA ILE A 81 -7.06 -0.10 8.80
C ILE A 81 -7.78 1.03 9.53
N HIS A 82 -7.30 2.26 9.39
CA HIS A 82 -7.94 3.43 10.00
C HIS A 82 -9.37 3.64 9.49
N VAL A 83 -9.59 3.47 8.19
CA VAL A 83 -10.94 3.59 7.62
C VAL A 83 -11.88 2.58 8.23
N HIS A 84 -11.48 1.30 8.28
CA HIS A 84 -12.34 0.24 8.81
C HIS A 84 -12.61 0.40 10.30
N ALA A 85 -11.59 0.81 11.07
CA ALA A 85 -11.69 1.01 12.51
C ALA A 85 -12.58 2.20 12.90
N ASP A 86 -12.37 3.37 12.26
CA ASP A 86 -12.84 4.64 12.81
C ASP A 86 -13.74 5.45 11.87
N ILE A 87 -13.81 5.12 10.57
CA ILE A 87 -14.54 5.94 9.60
C ILE A 87 -15.79 5.23 9.10
N ARG A 88 -15.62 4.03 8.48
CA ARG A 88 -16.73 3.27 7.89
C ARG A 88 -16.37 1.81 7.66
N ARG A 89 -17.39 0.97 7.54
CA ARG A 89 -17.21 -0.44 7.21
C ARG A 89 -16.70 -0.60 5.77
N THR A 90 -15.71 -1.48 5.64
CA THR A 90 -15.09 -1.87 4.37
C THR A 90 -14.83 -3.37 4.38
N ARG A 91 -14.46 -3.94 3.22
CA ARG A 91 -14.03 -5.34 3.09
C ARG A 91 -12.58 -5.39 2.63
N LEU A 92 -11.79 -6.26 3.25
CA LEU A 92 -10.45 -6.60 2.82
C LEU A 92 -10.53 -7.75 1.81
N LEU A 93 -10.25 -7.44 0.54
CA LEU A 93 -10.42 -8.37 -0.58
C LEU A 93 -9.17 -9.20 -0.85
N GLY A 94 -8.02 -8.70 -0.48
CA GLY A 94 -6.74 -9.32 -0.69
C GLY A 94 -5.60 -8.40 -0.26
N VAL A 95 -4.42 -8.97 -0.11
CA VAL A 95 -3.20 -8.23 0.16
C VAL A 95 -2.08 -8.74 -0.74
N THR A 96 -1.06 -7.91 -0.97
CA THR A 96 0.17 -8.36 -1.62
C THR A 96 0.92 -9.32 -0.71
N HIS A 97 1.79 -10.15 -1.29
CA HIS A 97 2.79 -10.85 -0.50
C HIS A 97 3.61 -9.83 0.29
N ALA A 98 3.84 -10.09 1.59
CA ALA A 98 4.73 -9.27 2.39
C ALA A 98 6.16 -9.43 1.84
N PRO A 99 6.70 -8.46 1.10
CA PRO A 99 8.05 -8.57 0.58
C PRO A 99 9.06 -8.45 1.73
N ARG A 100 10.25 -8.99 1.55
CA ARG A 100 11.37 -8.76 2.45
C ARG A 100 11.98 -7.37 2.23
N GLU A 101 11.14 -6.37 2.22
CA GLU A 101 11.52 -4.97 2.02
C GLU A 101 11.61 -4.19 3.33
N GLY A 102 11.87 -4.85 4.44
CA GLY A 102 11.90 -4.25 5.76
C GLY A 102 12.62 -2.88 5.75
N GLY A 103 12.14 -1.96 6.58
CA GLY A 103 12.76 -0.64 6.71
C GLY A 103 14.15 -0.69 7.31
N CYS A 104 14.85 0.40 7.22
CA CYS A 104 16.17 0.58 7.83
C CYS A 104 16.28 1.91 8.57
N LEU A 105 17.26 2.00 9.46
CA LEU A 105 17.66 3.25 10.09
C LEU A 105 18.90 3.78 9.40
N ILE A 106 18.83 5.03 8.95
CA ILE A 106 19.91 5.69 8.22
C ILE A 106 20.46 6.88 8.98
N VAL A 107 21.76 7.09 8.81
CA VAL A 107 22.53 8.20 9.35
C VAL A 107 23.34 8.85 8.23
N ARG A 108 23.97 10.00 8.50
CA ARG A 108 24.89 10.60 7.53
C ARG A 108 26.12 9.70 7.31
N SER A 109 26.57 9.55 6.08
CA SER A 109 27.74 8.73 5.73
C SER A 109 29.02 9.17 6.46
N ARG A 110 29.13 10.48 6.74
CA ARG A 110 30.31 11.10 7.43
C ARG A 110 30.33 10.89 8.94
N ASP A 111 29.25 10.43 9.56
CA ASP A 111 29.19 10.26 11.01
C ASP A 111 29.81 8.93 11.43
N ASP A 112 30.49 8.91 12.57
CA ASP A 112 31.04 7.71 13.19
C ASP A 112 29.97 6.93 13.99
N ILE A 113 28.82 6.68 13.34
CA ILE A 113 27.71 5.91 13.85
C ILE A 113 27.53 4.71 12.92
N TYR A 114 27.71 3.49 13.46
CA TYR A 114 27.67 2.22 12.72
C TYR A 114 26.71 1.20 13.34
N ARG A 115 26.27 1.42 14.58
CA ARG A 115 25.44 0.48 15.34
C ARG A 115 24.35 1.22 16.12
N MET A 116 23.25 0.52 16.36
CA MET A 116 22.10 1.07 17.08
C MET A 116 22.46 1.62 18.48
N CYS A 117 23.34 0.93 19.22
CA CYS A 117 23.72 1.37 20.57
C CYS A 117 24.42 2.75 20.60
N GLU A 118 24.98 3.20 19.48
CA GLU A 118 25.60 4.51 19.35
C GLU A 118 24.59 5.67 19.17
N LEU A 119 23.30 5.31 19.04
CA LEU A 119 22.19 6.26 19.02
C LEU A 119 21.66 6.65 20.41
N LYS A 120 22.21 6.10 21.50
CA LYS A 120 21.80 6.53 22.85
C LYS A 120 22.02 8.02 23.05
N GLY A 121 20.96 8.72 23.48
CA GLY A 121 20.96 10.17 23.65
C GLY A 121 20.96 10.97 22.34
N LYS A 122 20.82 10.33 21.19
CA LYS A 122 20.79 10.97 19.88
C LYS A 122 19.38 11.33 19.45
N LYS A 123 19.29 12.24 18.48
CA LYS A 123 18.03 12.73 17.90
C LYS A 123 17.62 11.90 16.72
N ILE A 124 16.41 11.32 16.79
CA ILE A 124 15.79 10.60 15.68
C ILE A 124 14.60 11.41 15.17
N GLY A 125 14.56 11.65 13.86
CA GLY A 125 13.49 12.39 13.21
C GLY A 125 12.22 11.55 13.06
N LEU A 126 11.05 12.19 13.28
CA LEU A 126 9.74 11.60 13.14
C LEU A 126 8.80 12.57 12.42
N SER A 127 8.15 12.10 11.37
CA SER A 127 7.18 12.92 10.63
C SER A 127 5.95 13.24 11.48
N LYS A 128 5.32 14.39 11.21
CA LYS A 128 4.07 14.83 11.82
C LYS A 128 3.18 15.49 10.78
N SER A 129 2.15 14.81 10.33
CA SER A 129 1.20 15.39 9.39
C SER A 129 0.41 16.53 10.03
N LEU A 130 0.29 17.63 9.31
CA LEU A 130 -0.62 18.73 9.66
C LEU A 130 -2.05 18.46 9.16
N ASN A 131 -2.25 17.43 8.36
CA ASN A 131 -3.56 17.01 7.87
C ASN A 131 -4.27 16.15 8.93
N THR A 132 -5.46 16.58 9.35
CA THR A 132 -6.28 15.90 10.36
C THR A 132 -7.43 15.08 9.80
N ILE A 133 -7.64 15.08 8.47
CA ILE A 133 -8.73 14.37 7.80
C ILE A 133 -8.38 12.89 7.63
N LYS A 134 -7.12 12.60 7.36
CA LYS A 134 -6.58 11.24 7.18
C LYS A 134 -5.61 10.89 8.31
N ASN A 135 -5.34 9.60 8.48
CA ASN A 135 -4.27 9.17 9.39
C ASN A 135 -2.89 9.64 8.91
N ASP A 136 -1.97 9.81 9.85
CA ASP A 136 -0.58 10.11 9.58
C ASP A 136 0.22 8.83 9.31
N TRP A 137 0.03 8.23 8.14
CA TRP A 137 0.61 6.95 7.77
C TRP A 137 2.15 6.98 7.68
N TRP A 138 2.76 8.15 7.40
CA TRP A 138 4.21 8.32 7.48
C TRP A 138 4.70 8.12 8.91
N ARG A 139 4.11 8.87 9.85
CA ARG A 139 4.45 8.76 11.27
C ARG A 139 4.24 7.35 11.80
N ILE A 140 3.14 6.70 11.43
CA ILE A 140 2.82 5.35 11.92
C ILE A 140 3.92 4.37 11.55
N GLN A 141 4.33 4.33 10.30
CA GLN A 141 5.38 3.41 9.84
C GLN A 141 6.76 3.74 10.40
N GLU A 142 7.10 5.03 10.48
CA GLU A 142 8.38 5.48 11.06
C GLU A 142 8.44 5.12 12.54
N HIS A 143 7.39 5.41 13.30
CA HIS A 143 7.31 5.08 14.72
C HIS A 143 7.41 3.58 14.96
N GLN A 144 6.68 2.78 14.20
CA GLN A 144 6.71 1.32 14.30
C GLN A 144 8.11 0.75 14.01
N GLY A 145 8.75 1.24 12.94
CA GLY A 145 10.09 0.80 12.57
C GLY A 145 11.15 1.20 13.60
N ILE A 146 11.12 2.44 14.09
CA ILE A 146 12.04 2.93 15.13
C ILE A 146 11.89 2.11 16.42
N GLU A 147 10.66 1.95 16.93
CA GLU A 147 10.40 1.16 18.14
C GLU A 147 10.91 -0.27 18.01
N LEU A 148 10.64 -0.90 16.87
CA LEU A 148 11.06 -2.27 16.59
C LEU A 148 12.58 -2.41 16.58
N MET A 149 13.29 -1.54 15.87
CA MET A 149 14.76 -1.57 15.77
C MET A 149 15.43 -1.31 17.12
N LEU A 150 14.91 -0.35 17.89
CA LEU A 150 15.40 -0.10 19.25
C LEU A 150 15.24 -1.36 20.12
N ARG A 151 14.05 -1.96 20.14
CA ARG A 151 13.77 -3.15 20.93
C ARG A 151 14.65 -4.34 20.55
N MET A 152 14.88 -4.57 19.26
CA MET A 152 15.76 -5.64 18.77
C MET A 152 17.21 -5.46 19.22
N ASN A 153 17.62 -4.22 19.47
CA ASN A 153 18.96 -3.89 19.94
C ASN A 153 19.02 -3.61 21.45
N GLY A 154 18.01 -4.06 22.23
CA GLY A 154 17.98 -3.90 23.69
C GLY A 154 17.85 -2.43 24.14
N MET A 155 17.28 -1.59 23.31
CA MET A 155 17.01 -0.18 23.56
C MET A 155 15.50 0.08 23.63
N THR A 156 15.13 1.23 24.17
CA THR A 156 13.75 1.71 24.27
C THR A 156 13.64 3.13 23.68
N MET A 157 12.42 3.63 23.56
CA MET A 157 12.16 5.00 23.12
C MET A 157 12.77 6.05 24.09
N ASP A 158 12.96 5.70 25.38
CA ASP A 158 13.59 6.58 26.38
C ASP A 158 15.11 6.72 26.20
N ASP A 159 15.74 5.84 25.42
CA ASP A 159 17.16 5.92 25.11
C ASP A 159 17.50 6.97 24.04
N ILE A 160 16.50 7.57 23.40
CA ILE A 160 16.66 8.52 22.29
C ILE A 160 15.81 9.78 22.48
N GLU A 161 16.10 10.82 21.71
CA GLU A 161 15.25 12.02 21.60
C GLU A 161 14.50 11.99 20.28
N LEU A 162 13.16 11.86 20.31
CA LEU A 162 12.34 12.01 19.11
C LEU A 162 12.12 13.48 18.77
N VAL A 163 12.45 13.86 17.55
CA VAL A 163 12.25 15.22 17.03
C VAL A 163 11.15 15.19 15.96
N GLU A 164 10.03 15.85 16.23
CA GLU A 164 8.90 15.90 15.30
C GLU A 164 9.13 16.95 14.19
N PHE A 165 8.87 16.53 12.95
CA PHE A 165 8.91 17.40 11.76
C PHE A 165 7.52 17.54 11.17
N PRO A 166 6.87 18.72 11.38
CA PRO A 166 5.57 18.99 10.76
C PRO A 166 5.70 19.04 9.24
N TYR A 167 4.77 18.38 8.53
CA TYR A 167 4.64 18.51 7.09
C TYR A 167 3.19 18.72 6.67
N ALA A 168 3.00 19.55 5.64
CA ALA A 168 1.73 19.73 4.99
C ALA A 168 1.69 18.86 3.74
N ASP A 169 0.54 18.21 3.48
CA ASP A 169 0.29 17.53 2.21
C ASP A 169 -0.02 18.57 1.10
N ALA A 170 0.84 19.56 0.96
CA ALA A 170 0.61 20.71 0.06
C ALA A 170 0.41 20.28 -1.41
N TRP A 171 0.98 19.14 -1.79
CA TRP A 171 0.84 18.59 -3.13
C TRP A 171 -0.61 18.23 -3.51
N TYR A 172 -1.49 17.92 -2.54
CA TYR A 172 -2.91 17.70 -2.82
C TYR A 172 -3.63 18.93 -3.38
N ASN A 173 -3.12 20.11 -3.03
CA ASN A 173 -3.66 21.39 -3.45
C ASN A 173 -2.84 22.04 -4.57
N ASP A 174 -1.76 21.40 -5.03
CA ASP A 174 -1.00 21.87 -6.19
C ASP A 174 -1.90 21.84 -7.43
N PRO A 175 -2.08 22.95 -8.16
CA PRO A 175 -2.89 22.99 -9.37
C PRO A 175 -2.55 21.89 -10.39
N LYS A 176 -1.29 21.53 -10.52
CA LYS A 176 -0.83 20.44 -11.40
C LYS A 176 -1.40 19.06 -11.02
N MET A 177 -1.76 18.87 -9.73
CA MET A 177 -2.33 17.64 -9.21
C MET A 177 -3.86 17.62 -9.24
N LEU A 178 -4.49 18.76 -9.53
CA LEU A 178 -5.94 18.90 -9.60
C LEU A 178 -6.51 18.55 -10.98
N ASP A 179 -5.69 18.55 -12.02
CA ASP A 179 -6.12 18.18 -13.35
C ASP A 179 -6.49 16.70 -13.44
N PRO A 180 -7.49 16.34 -14.28
CA PRO A 180 -7.80 14.95 -14.56
C PRO A 180 -6.60 14.19 -15.09
N MET A 181 -6.46 12.90 -14.68
CA MET A 181 -5.40 11.99 -15.06
C MET A 181 -6.00 10.66 -15.50
N GLU A 182 -5.54 10.13 -16.61
CA GLU A 182 -6.01 8.84 -17.14
C GLU A 182 -5.57 7.66 -16.28
N ASN A 183 -4.37 7.77 -15.69
CA ASN A 183 -3.79 6.71 -14.87
C ASN A 183 -2.83 7.27 -13.80
N PRO A 184 -2.53 6.48 -12.74
CA PRO A 184 -1.64 6.90 -11.67
C PRO A 184 -0.20 7.20 -12.09
N SER A 185 0.31 6.62 -13.17
CA SER A 185 1.70 6.88 -13.59
C SER A 185 1.92 8.34 -13.98
N GLU A 186 0.91 9.03 -14.48
CA GLU A 186 0.98 10.48 -14.73
C GLU A 186 1.23 11.29 -13.45
N LEU A 187 0.64 10.86 -12.33
CA LEU A 187 0.89 11.47 -11.03
C LEU A 187 2.36 11.32 -10.62
N TRP A 188 2.90 10.12 -10.76
CA TRP A 188 4.27 9.82 -10.35
C TRP A 188 5.29 10.57 -11.19
N LEU A 189 5.06 10.70 -12.49
CA LEU A 189 5.86 11.50 -13.40
C LEU A 189 5.81 13.00 -13.03
N LYS A 190 4.59 13.55 -12.77
CA LYS A 190 4.43 14.95 -12.37
C LYS A 190 5.13 15.27 -11.05
N ARG A 191 5.21 14.32 -10.14
CA ARG A 191 5.85 14.48 -8.82
C ARG A 191 7.35 14.28 -8.85
N ASP A 192 7.92 13.78 -9.97
CA ASP A 192 9.32 13.34 -10.00
C ASP A 192 9.67 12.47 -8.76
N HIS A 193 8.84 11.46 -8.52
CA HIS A 193 8.74 10.75 -7.25
C HIS A 193 10.06 10.15 -6.75
N LYS A 194 10.99 9.83 -7.66
CA LYS A 194 12.32 9.30 -7.29
C LYS A 194 13.21 10.39 -6.71
N HIS A 195 13.11 11.63 -7.19
CA HIS A 195 13.93 12.76 -6.73
C HIS A 195 13.30 13.51 -5.55
N ASP A 196 11.99 13.68 -5.52
CA ASP A 196 11.27 14.34 -4.42
C ASP A 196 11.51 13.68 -3.05
N LEU A 197 11.79 12.39 -3.02
CA LEU A 197 12.10 11.67 -1.79
C LEU A 197 13.43 12.07 -1.17
N ALA A 198 14.41 12.43 -1.99
CA ALA A 198 15.70 12.89 -1.52
C ALA A 198 15.63 14.27 -0.82
N PHE A 199 14.49 14.95 -0.93
CA PHE A 199 14.28 16.33 -0.44
C PHE A 199 13.16 16.45 0.60
N ARG A 200 12.71 15.35 1.19
CA ARG A 200 11.72 15.41 2.27
C ARG A 200 12.31 16.10 3.51
N PRO A 201 11.44 16.68 4.38
CA PRO A 201 11.91 17.39 5.57
C PRO A 201 12.86 16.59 6.45
N LEU A 202 12.65 15.28 6.59
CA LEU A 202 13.49 14.41 7.43
C LEU A 202 14.89 14.20 6.82
N GLU A 203 14.99 13.89 5.52
CA GLU A 203 16.28 13.74 4.83
C GLU A 203 17.07 15.05 4.88
N THR A 204 16.38 16.17 4.67
CA THR A 204 17.01 17.51 4.79
C THR A 204 17.49 17.78 6.22
N ALA A 205 16.70 17.42 7.22
CA ALA A 205 17.07 17.58 8.62
C ALA A 205 18.28 16.71 9.00
N LEU A 206 18.31 15.46 8.50
CA LEU A 206 19.45 14.55 8.68
C LEU A 206 20.70 15.11 8.01
N GLU A 207 20.64 15.53 6.76
CA GLU A 207 21.77 16.09 6.01
C GLU A 207 22.37 17.32 6.73
N LYS A 208 21.50 18.20 7.26
CA LYS A 208 21.87 19.40 7.99
C LYS A 208 22.33 19.14 9.44
N GLY A 209 22.19 17.93 9.95
CA GLY A 209 22.58 17.58 11.32
C GLY A 209 21.60 18.06 12.39
N VAL A 210 20.37 18.38 12.03
CA VAL A 210 19.29 18.70 12.99
C VAL A 210 18.87 17.45 13.76
N VAL A 211 18.89 16.30 13.09
CA VAL A 211 18.76 14.97 13.68
C VAL A 211 19.96 14.11 13.32
N ASP A 212 20.17 13.03 14.07
CA ASP A 212 21.29 12.10 13.90
C ASP A 212 20.90 10.88 13.07
N ALA A 213 19.63 10.48 13.10
CA ALA A 213 19.09 9.36 12.34
C ALA A 213 17.66 9.61 11.91
N ILE A 214 17.24 8.90 10.87
CA ILE A 214 15.84 8.79 10.43
C ILE A 214 15.53 7.35 10.04
N TYR A 215 14.26 6.98 10.11
CA TYR A 215 13.78 5.71 9.60
C TYR A 215 13.43 5.84 8.11
N THR A 216 13.80 4.85 7.31
CA THR A 216 13.33 4.68 5.94
C THR A 216 12.58 3.37 5.79
N GLN A 217 11.46 3.40 5.09
CA GLN A 217 10.42 2.37 5.18
C GLN A 217 10.65 1.13 4.32
N SER A 218 11.54 1.20 3.32
CA SER A 218 11.74 0.08 2.39
C SER A 218 13.09 0.16 1.68
N LYS A 219 13.49 -0.97 1.08
CA LYS A 219 14.72 -1.07 0.29
C LYS A 219 14.80 -0.06 -0.87
N PRO A 220 13.77 0.13 -1.70
CA PRO A 220 13.83 1.14 -2.76
C PRO A 220 14.18 2.53 -2.23
N PHE A 221 13.58 2.94 -1.13
CA PHE A 221 13.89 4.23 -0.51
C PHE A 221 15.34 4.29 0.03
N GLN A 222 15.80 3.21 0.66
CA GLN A 222 17.18 3.11 1.13
C GLN A 222 18.17 3.27 -0.03
N HIS A 223 17.97 2.53 -1.13
CA HIS A 223 18.83 2.60 -2.31
C HIS A 223 18.91 4.01 -2.90
N LEU A 224 17.76 4.70 -3.03
CA LEU A 224 17.72 6.08 -3.47
C LEU A 224 18.52 7.02 -2.55
N GLN A 225 18.41 6.85 -1.25
CA GLN A 225 19.11 7.67 -0.27
C GLN A 225 20.62 7.39 -0.26
N GLU A 226 21.02 6.12 -0.27
CA GLU A 226 22.43 5.70 -0.32
C GLU A 226 23.11 6.08 -1.64
N ALA A 227 22.38 6.04 -2.77
CA ALA A 227 22.90 6.47 -4.07
C ALA A 227 23.35 7.94 -4.10
N THR A 228 22.85 8.78 -3.19
CA THR A 228 23.34 10.16 -3.03
C THR A 228 24.76 10.24 -2.46
N GLY A 229 25.28 9.16 -1.86
CA GLY A 229 26.54 9.15 -1.10
C GLY A 229 26.49 9.86 0.25
N LYS A 230 25.37 10.50 0.59
CA LYS A 230 25.22 11.30 1.82
C LYS A 230 24.81 10.47 3.04
N PHE A 231 24.19 9.33 2.82
CA PHE A 231 23.56 8.51 3.86
C PHE A 231 24.05 7.07 3.81
N LYS A 232 24.00 6.40 4.95
CA LYS A 232 24.29 4.97 5.12
C LYS A 232 23.28 4.33 6.08
N ALA A 233 22.90 3.09 5.84
CA ALA A 233 22.10 2.31 6.78
C ALA A 233 22.97 1.71 7.87
N ILE A 234 22.51 1.78 9.13
CA ILE A 234 23.16 1.17 10.30
C ILE A 234 22.36 -0.01 10.86
N GLU A 235 21.08 -0.07 10.59
CA GLU A 235 20.20 -1.20 10.91
C GLU A 235 19.24 -1.45 9.76
N ASP A 236 18.91 -2.72 9.50
CA ASP A 236 18.13 -3.13 8.34
C ASP A 236 17.33 -4.38 8.66
N LEU A 237 16.01 -4.22 8.74
CA LEU A 237 15.09 -5.29 9.08
C LEU A 237 15.06 -6.42 8.05
N SER A 238 15.43 -6.16 6.79
CA SER A 238 15.46 -7.19 5.75
C SER A 238 16.57 -8.25 5.95
N ARG A 239 17.55 -7.97 6.82
CA ARG A 239 18.63 -8.91 7.15
C ARG A 239 18.20 -10.05 8.07
N TYR A 240 17.05 -9.90 8.71
CA TYR A 240 16.54 -10.88 9.66
C TYR A 240 15.61 -11.87 8.95
N PRO A 241 15.69 -13.18 9.28
CA PRO A 241 14.84 -14.19 8.66
C PRO A 241 13.39 -14.13 9.11
N ASP A 242 13.11 -13.43 10.21
CA ASP A 242 11.77 -13.27 10.74
C ASP A 242 11.00 -12.21 9.93
N TRP A 243 10.08 -12.68 9.10
CA TRP A 243 9.24 -11.82 8.25
C TRP A 243 8.32 -10.88 9.06
N THR A 244 8.00 -11.20 10.31
CA THR A 244 7.15 -10.34 11.16
C THR A 244 7.80 -9.00 11.50
N LEU A 245 9.11 -8.89 11.30
CA LEU A 245 9.86 -7.65 11.51
C LEU A 245 9.69 -6.65 10.35
N GLN A 246 9.07 -7.06 9.24
CA GLN A 246 9.01 -6.25 8.02
C GLN A 246 7.69 -5.47 7.95
N VAL A 247 7.49 -4.56 8.89
CA VAL A 247 6.22 -3.88 9.15
C VAL A 247 6.23 -2.41 8.72
N ALA A 248 6.51 -2.11 7.48
CA ALA A 248 6.54 -0.74 7.00
C ALA A 248 5.36 -0.44 6.07
N ASN A 249 4.14 -0.37 6.60
CA ASN A 249 2.92 -0.11 5.80
C ASN A 249 2.65 -1.17 4.72
N ILE A 250 3.17 -2.34 4.91
CA ILE A 250 3.00 -3.53 4.06
C ILE A 250 2.45 -4.70 4.90
N PRO A 251 1.74 -5.63 4.26
CA PRO A 251 1.46 -5.75 2.84
C PRO A 251 0.52 -4.64 2.34
N ALA A 252 0.52 -4.36 1.02
CA ALA A 252 -0.48 -3.48 0.44
C ALA A 252 -1.83 -4.17 0.39
N ALA A 253 -2.90 -3.45 0.73
CA ALA A 253 -4.24 -3.98 0.88
C ALA A 253 -5.18 -3.56 -0.25
N ILE A 254 -6.02 -4.48 -0.69
CA ILE A 254 -7.15 -4.22 -1.59
C ILE A 254 -8.40 -4.12 -0.74
N THR A 255 -9.10 -3.00 -0.86
CA THR A 255 -10.34 -2.77 -0.10
C THR A 255 -11.42 -2.13 -0.96
N CYS A 256 -12.68 -2.43 -0.64
CA CYS A 256 -13.86 -1.76 -1.16
C CYS A 256 -14.81 -1.39 -0.03
N SER A 257 -15.85 -0.58 -0.32
CA SER A 257 -16.92 -0.32 0.63
C SER A 257 -17.72 -1.60 0.91
N ASP A 258 -18.30 -1.69 2.10
CA ASP A 258 -19.24 -2.76 2.48
C ASP A 258 -20.47 -2.73 1.54
N VAL A 259 -20.91 -1.53 1.14
CA VAL A 259 -22.02 -1.34 0.20
C VAL A 259 -21.74 -1.98 -1.15
N MET A 260 -20.55 -1.79 -1.73
CA MET A 260 -20.18 -2.43 -3.00
C MET A 260 -20.14 -3.95 -2.83
N ALA A 261 -19.54 -4.45 -1.77
CA ALA A 261 -19.40 -5.88 -1.53
C ALA A 261 -20.75 -6.58 -1.36
N GLU A 262 -21.71 -5.92 -0.69
CA GLU A 262 -23.05 -6.52 -0.41
C GLU A 262 -24.04 -6.36 -1.57
N GLN A 263 -24.03 -5.21 -2.25
CA GLN A 263 -25.01 -4.89 -3.27
C GLN A 263 -24.55 -5.20 -4.69
N HIS A 264 -23.22 -5.19 -4.93
CA HIS A 264 -22.61 -5.36 -6.24
C HIS A 264 -21.38 -6.29 -6.19
N PRO A 265 -21.53 -7.52 -5.66
CA PRO A 265 -20.43 -8.49 -5.55
C PRO A 265 -19.78 -8.81 -6.89
N GLU A 266 -20.54 -8.74 -8.00
CA GLU A 266 -20.07 -8.97 -9.37
C GLU A 266 -18.95 -7.96 -9.77
N LEU A 267 -19.01 -6.72 -9.27
CA LEU A 267 -17.98 -5.71 -9.54
C LEU A 267 -16.68 -6.05 -8.81
N VAL A 268 -16.80 -6.50 -7.56
CA VAL A 268 -15.65 -6.94 -6.76
C VAL A 268 -14.99 -8.17 -7.38
N VAL A 269 -15.78 -9.17 -7.77
CA VAL A 269 -15.30 -10.39 -8.44
C VAL A 269 -14.59 -10.03 -9.75
N THR A 270 -15.17 -9.13 -10.56
CA THR A 270 -14.58 -8.67 -11.82
C THR A 270 -13.21 -8.04 -11.61
N PHE A 271 -13.07 -7.18 -10.60
CA PHE A 271 -11.78 -6.59 -10.22
C PHE A 271 -10.77 -7.68 -9.81
N MET A 272 -11.17 -8.58 -8.92
CA MET A 272 -10.27 -9.64 -8.44
C MET A 272 -9.85 -10.60 -9.55
N LYS A 273 -10.70 -10.88 -10.55
CA LYS A 273 -10.31 -11.62 -11.78
C LYS A 273 -9.17 -10.92 -12.51
N GLY A 274 -9.27 -9.60 -12.69
CA GLY A 274 -8.22 -8.78 -13.29
C GLY A 274 -6.91 -8.92 -12.51
N MET A 275 -6.95 -8.75 -11.19
CA MET A 275 -5.76 -8.85 -10.34
C MET A 275 -5.11 -10.23 -10.37
N ILE A 276 -5.89 -11.31 -10.38
CA ILE A 276 -5.36 -12.68 -10.49
C ILE A 276 -4.70 -12.91 -11.85
N LYS A 277 -5.32 -12.47 -12.95
CA LYS A 277 -4.77 -12.61 -14.31
C LYS A 277 -3.45 -11.87 -14.46
N VAL A 278 -3.43 -10.61 -14.05
CA VAL A 278 -2.25 -9.75 -14.13
C VAL A 278 -1.14 -10.27 -13.21
N GLY A 279 -1.48 -10.67 -11.97
CA GLY A 279 -0.51 -11.24 -11.04
C GLY A 279 0.16 -12.50 -11.57
N ARG A 280 -0.60 -13.42 -12.17
CA ARG A 280 -0.05 -14.62 -12.83
C ARG A 280 0.89 -14.26 -13.98
N TRP A 281 0.47 -13.34 -14.85
CA TRP A 281 1.34 -12.88 -15.94
C TRP A 281 2.63 -12.26 -15.40
N ALA A 282 2.55 -11.40 -14.39
CA ALA A 282 3.71 -10.77 -13.79
C ALA A 282 4.67 -11.79 -13.14
N ASN A 283 4.14 -12.89 -12.58
CA ASN A 283 4.94 -13.99 -12.05
C ASN A 283 5.70 -14.74 -13.16
N GLU A 284 5.08 -14.92 -14.31
CA GLU A 284 5.69 -15.60 -15.47
C GLU A 284 6.63 -14.70 -16.28
N HIS A 285 6.49 -13.36 -16.16
CA HIS A 285 7.20 -12.37 -16.95
C HIS A 285 7.88 -11.30 -16.08
N LYS A 286 8.66 -11.72 -15.08
CA LYS A 286 9.25 -10.83 -14.06
C LYS A 286 10.04 -9.65 -14.63
N HIS A 287 10.83 -9.83 -15.68
CA HIS A 287 11.56 -8.72 -16.31
C HIS A 287 10.63 -7.69 -16.96
N ALA A 288 9.58 -8.14 -17.65
CA ALA A 288 8.60 -7.23 -18.22
C ALA A 288 7.80 -6.50 -17.14
N ALA A 289 7.42 -7.21 -16.06
CA ALA A 289 6.78 -6.60 -14.91
C ALA A 289 7.69 -5.57 -14.22
N ALA A 290 9.00 -5.85 -14.09
CA ALA A 290 9.97 -4.92 -13.54
C ALA A 290 10.07 -3.64 -14.37
N ALA A 291 10.11 -3.75 -15.72
CA ALA A 291 10.15 -2.58 -16.62
C ALA A 291 8.88 -1.70 -16.53
N ILE A 292 7.72 -2.29 -16.21
CA ILE A 292 6.49 -1.54 -15.94
C ILE A 292 6.57 -0.86 -14.57
N LEU A 293 6.94 -1.62 -13.54
CA LEU A 293 6.96 -1.16 -12.16
C LEU A 293 8.02 -0.09 -11.90
N ASP A 294 9.16 -0.12 -12.59
CA ASP A 294 10.22 0.90 -12.47
C ASP A 294 9.70 2.32 -12.71
N LYS A 295 8.76 2.48 -13.64
CA LYS A 295 8.15 3.77 -13.96
C LYS A 295 7.23 4.31 -12.86
N GLN A 296 6.83 3.46 -11.90
CA GLN A 296 5.76 3.73 -10.95
C GLN A 296 6.16 3.54 -9.49
N THR A 297 7.35 3.00 -9.24
CA THR A 297 7.86 2.69 -7.90
C THR A 297 9.13 3.47 -7.59
N PHE A 298 9.70 3.24 -6.43
CA PHE A 298 10.87 3.97 -5.94
C PHE A 298 12.20 3.26 -6.17
N TYR A 299 12.22 2.16 -6.92
CA TYR A 299 13.47 1.51 -7.31
C TYR A 299 14.34 2.40 -8.19
N LEU A 300 15.65 2.20 -8.14
CA LEU A 300 16.61 3.01 -8.90
C LEU A 300 16.42 2.86 -10.41
N ASP A 301 16.29 1.62 -10.86
CA ASP A 301 16.17 1.25 -12.25
C ASP A 301 15.45 -0.11 -12.41
N VAL A 302 15.31 -0.57 -13.64
CA VAL A 302 14.65 -1.84 -13.99
C VAL A 302 15.33 -3.03 -13.35
N GLU A 303 16.65 -3.04 -13.23
CA GLU A 303 17.42 -4.15 -12.65
C GLU A 303 17.24 -4.21 -11.11
N ASP A 304 17.24 -3.06 -10.46
CA ASP A 304 16.93 -2.95 -9.03
C ASP A 304 15.48 -3.40 -8.76
N THR A 305 14.54 -2.97 -9.62
CA THR A 305 13.14 -3.42 -9.56
C THR A 305 13.04 -4.93 -9.74
N TYR A 306 13.74 -5.52 -10.72
CA TYR A 306 13.72 -6.96 -10.96
C TYR A 306 14.19 -7.74 -9.73
N ARG A 307 15.33 -7.36 -9.13
CA ARG A 307 15.85 -7.99 -7.90
C ARG A 307 14.86 -7.89 -6.74
N GLY A 308 14.16 -6.77 -6.64
CA GLY A 308 13.14 -6.57 -5.60
C GLY A 308 11.91 -7.47 -5.77
N ILE A 309 11.55 -7.84 -7.01
CA ILE A 309 10.30 -8.56 -7.29
C ILE A 309 10.48 -10.01 -7.74
N GLU A 310 11.68 -10.48 -8.04
CA GLU A 310 11.90 -11.81 -8.64
C GLU A 310 11.31 -12.96 -7.81
N HIS A 311 11.30 -12.82 -6.49
CA HIS A 311 10.82 -13.81 -5.53
C HIS A 311 9.39 -13.52 -5.00
N ILE A 312 8.76 -12.43 -5.44
CA ILE A 312 7.43 -12.01 -4.96
C ILE A 312 6.34 -12.71 -5.79
N ASP A 313 5.33 -13.27 -5.11
CA ASP A 313 4.07 -13.63 -5.76
C ASP A 313 3.19 -12.40 -5.94
N MET A 314 2.92 -12.04 -7.20
CA MET A 314 2.13 -10.86 -7.57
C MET A 314 0.62 -11.10 -7.49
N VAL A 315 0.17 -12.35 -7.26
CA VAL A 315 -1.26 -12.64 -7.09
C VAL A 315 -1.69 -12.26 -5.68
N PRO A 316 -2.65 -11.33 -5.52
CA PRO A 316 -3.15 -10.98 -4.20
C PRO A 316 -3.79 -12.20 -3.50
N ASN A 317 -3.59 -12.31 -2.21
CA ASN A 317 -4.15 -13.41 -1.43
C ASN A 317 -4.49 -12.98 0.00
N LEU A 318 -5.16 -13.85 0.75
CA LEU A 318 -5.49 -13.72 2.16
C LEU A 318 -4.95 -14.91 2.96
N SER A 319 -3.69 -15.29 2.68
CA SER A 319 -3.01 -16.35 3.44
C SER A 319 -2.92 -16.01 4.92
N PRO A 320 -2.81 -17.02 5.81
CA PRO A 320 -2.63 -16.77 7.24
C PRO A 320 -1.45 -15.83 7.55
N GLN A 321 -0.33 -15.96 6.84
CA GLN A 321 0.82 -15.07 6.97
C GLN A 321 0.46 -13.62 6.65
N ASN A 322 -0.27 -13.40 5.56
CA ASN A 322 -0.70 -12.06 5.16
C ASN A 322 -1.69 -11.45 6.16
N LEU A 323 -2.64 -12.23 6.68
CA LEU A 323 -3.58 -11.75 7.70
C LEU A 323 -2.86 -11.40 9.01
N VAL A 324 -1.87 -12.20 9.43
CA VAL A 324 -1.03 -11.87 10.60
C VAL A 324 -0.23 -10.59 10.37
N SER A 325 0.25 -10.33 9.16
CA SER A 325 0.91 -9.04 8.85
C SER A 325 -0.03 -7.85 9.04
N VAL A 326 -1.29 -8.00 8.63
CA VAL A 326 -2.33 -6.99 8.85
C VAL A 326 -2.60 -6.79 10.34
N GLU A 327 -2.70 -7.89 11.10
CA GLU A 327 -2.91 -7.86 12.56
C GLU A 327 -1.77 -7.12 13.26
N ILE A 328 -0.51 -7.40 12.93
CA ILE A 328 0.66 -6.71 13.49
C ILE A 328 0.56 -5.19 13.29
N GLY A 329 0.19 -4.75 12.09
CA GLY A 329 0.00 -3.33 11.79
C GLY A 329 -1.16 -2.71 12.57
N LYS A 330 -2.29 -3.42 12.63
CA LYS A 330 -3.48 -3.00 13.40
C LYS A 330 -3.18 -2.89 14.88
N ASP A 331 -2.56 -3.91 15.49
CA ASP A 331 -2.23 -3.93 16.91
C ASP A 331 -1.28 -2.80 17.32
N PHE A 332 -0.32 -2.48 16.44
CA PHE A 332 0.52 -1.30 16.64
C PHE A 332 -0.32 -0.02 16.68
N MET A 333 -1.25 0.15 15.73
CA MET A 333 -2.10 1.34 15.68
C MET A 333 -3.02 1.46 16.90
N VAL A 334 -3.59 0.35 17.38
CA VAL A 334 -4.40 0.33 18.63
C VAL A 334 -3.55 0.72 19.83
N ARG A 335 -2.40 0.05 20.01
CA ARG A 335 -1.52 0.24 21.18
C ARG A 335 -1.04 1.69 21.31
N HIS A 336 -0.78 2.36 20.19
CA HIS A 336 -0.29 3.74 20.18
C HIS A 336 -1.37 4.79 19.94
N GLY A 337 -2.65 4.40 19.94
CA GLY A 337 -3.77 5.34 19.79
C GLY A 337 -3.90 5.99 18.42
N TYR A 338 -3.36 5.36 17.36
CA TYR A 338 -3.55 5.80 16.00
C TYR A 338 -4.93 5.45 15.43
N ILE A 339 -5.60 4.48 16.04
CA ILE A 339 -7.03 4.18 15.86
C ILE A 339 -7.69 4.04 17.22
N LYS A 340 -8.99 4.34 17.26
CA LYS A 340 -9.79 4.33 18.50
C LYS A 340 -10.47 2.99 18.75
N ASN A 341 -10.89 2.33 17.67
CA ASN A 341 -11.65 1.10 17.72
C ASN A 341 -10.81 -0.08 17.25
N ASP A 342 -10.75 -1.11 18.04
CA ASP A 342 -10.16 -2.39 17.65
C ASP A 342 -11.18 -3.22 16.86
N PHE A 343 -10.68 -4.12 16.01
CA PHE A 343 -11.51 -5.00 15.20
C PHE A 343 -10.79 -6.32 14.89
N ASN A 344 -11.56 -7.33 14.52
CA ASN A 344 -11.03 -8.63 14.12
C ASN A 344 -10.71 -8.62 12.62
N VAL A 345 -9.43 -8.82 12.28
CA VAL A 345 -8.95 -8.84 10.90
C VAL A 345 -9.58 -9.97 10.08
N HIS A 346 -9.83 -11.12 10.69
CA HIS A 346 -10.51 -12.24 9.99
C HIS A 346 -11.96 -11.92 9.62
N HIS A 347 -12.66 -11.10 10.42
CA HIS A 347 -14.01 -10.63 10.07
C HIS A 347 -14.01 -9.52 9.02
N TRP A 348 -12.92 -8.77 8.91
CA TRP A 348 -12.72 -7.77 7.86
C TRP A 348 -12.40 -8.42 6.51
N ALA A 349 -11.66 -9.52 6.53
CA ALA A 349 -11.27 -10.28 5.34
C ALA A 349 -12.50 -10.92 4.67
N ALA A 350 -12.52 -10.89 3.34
CA ALA A 350 -13.58 -11.40 2.49
C ALA A 350 -13.01 -12.36 1.42
N PRO A 351 -12.53 -13.56 1.83
CA PRO A 351 -11.89 -14.52 0.93
C PRO A 351 -12.81 -15.03 -0.18
N GLU A 352 -14.13 -14.99 0.02
CA GLU A 352 -15.13 -15.43 -0.93
C GLU A 352 -14.98 -14.75 -2.30
N PHE A 353 -14.57 -13.50 -2.37
CA PHE A 353 -14.38 -12.79 -3.65
C PHE A 353 -13.17 -13.32 -4.44
N LEU A 354 -12.07 -13.68 -3.75
CA LEU A 354 -10.94 -14.35 -4.38
C LEU A 354 -11.31 -15.73 -4.91
N GLU A 355 -12.06 -16.51 -4.11
CA GLU A 355 -12.52 -17.85 -4.47
C GLU A 355 -13.47 -17.80 -5.69
N MET A 356 -14.42 -16.88 -5.69
CA MET A 356 -15.35 -16.67 -6.80
C MET A 356 -14.60 -16.26 -8.08
N ALA A 357 -13.68 -15.30 -7.98
CA ALA A 357 -12.87 -14.84 -9.10
C ALA A 357 -12.00 -15.96 -9.69
N ALA A 358 -11.35 -16.74 -8.84
CA ALA A 358 -10.54 -17.88 -9.26
C ALA A 358 -11.39 -18.96 -9.95
N LYS A 359 -12.57 -19.25 -9.42
CA LYS A 359 -13.53 -20.21 -10.01
C LYS A 359 -14.01 -19.75 -11.38
N GLU A 360 -14.37 -18.48 -11.53
CA GLU A 360 -14.78 -17.93 -12.84
C GLU A 360 -13.65 -18.03 -13.87
N LEU A 361 -12.41 -17.73 -13.51
CA LEU A 361 -11.27 -17.88 -14.42
C LEU A 361 -11.02 -19.34 -14.85
N ILE A 362 -11.26 -20.29 -13.96
CA ILE A 362 -11.20 -21.72 -14.29
C ILE A 362 -12.31 -22.07 -15.29
N ASN A 363 -13.53 -21.60 -15.06
CA ASN A 363 -14.67 -21.83 -15.94
C ASN A 363 -14.43 -21.25 -17.35
N GLU A 364 -13.98 -19.99 -17.43
CA GLU A 364 -13.64 -19.34 -18.70
C GLU A 364 -12.58 -20.12 -19.49
N ARG A 365 -11.56 -20.64 -18.79
CA ARG A 365 -10.51 -21.45 -19.42
C ARG A 365 -11.05 -22.79 -19.92
N TRP A 366 -11.90 -23.43 -19.12
CA TRP A 366 -12.55 -24.68 -19.51
C TRP A 366 -13.42 -24.50 -20.75
N GLU A 367 -14.32 -23.52 -20.76
CA GLU A 367 -15.18 -23.21 -21.90
C GLU A 367 -14.37 -22.92 -23.17
N LYS A 368 -13.26 -22.20 -23.03
CA LYS A 368 -12.35 -21.91 -24.17
C LYS A 368 -11.70 -23.17 -24.74
N ILE A 369 -11.41 -24.17 -23.92
CA ILE A 369 -10.74 -25.41 -24.33
C ILE A 369 -11.72 -26.42 -24.89
N THR A 370 -12.87 -26.59 -24.26
CA THR A 370 -13.83 -27.68 -24.54
C THR A 370 -15.02 -27.24 -25.38
N GLY A 371 -15.32 -25.94 -25.40
CA GLY A 371 -16.57 -25.41 -25.95
C GLY A 371 -17.77 -25.58 -25.03
N ASP A 372 -17.64 -26.27 -23.91
CA ASP A 372 -18.71 -26.58 -22.98
C ASP A 372 -18.55 -25.84 -21.65
N LYS A 373 -19.67 -25.55 -20.97
CA LYS A 373 -19.64 -25.05 -19.60
C LYS A 373 -19.18 -26.15 -18.65
N LEU A 374 -18.38 -25.73 -17.66
CA LEU A 374 -17.93 -26.67 -16.61
C LEU A 374 -19.16 -27.24 -15.88
N PRO A 375 -19.26 -28.57 -15.71
CA PRO A 375 -20.36 -29.17 -14.97
C PRO A 375 -20.42 -28.55 -13.56
N GLN A 376 -21.57 -28.00 -13.20
CA GLN A 376 -21.75 -27.56 -11.81
C GLN A 376 -21.63 -28.77 -10.90
N ALA A 377 -20.76 -28.73 -9.91
CA ALA A 377 -20.69 -29.78 -8.90
C ALA A 377 -22.10 -29.94 -8.30
N SER A 378 -22.69 -31.14 -8.49
CA SER A 378 -23.95 -31.42 -7.83
C SER A 378 -23.71 -31.26 -6.33
N THR A 379 -24.52 -30.43 -5.69
CA THR A 379 -24.61 -30.37 -4.23
C THR A 379 -25.30 -31.66 -3.74
N ALA A 380 -24.66 -32.80 -3.99
CA ALA A 380 -25.04 -34.04 -3.35
C ALA A 380 -24.74 -33.85 -1.86
N ARG A 381 -25.76 -33.58 -1.09
CA ARG A 381 -25.69 -33.67 0.37
C ARG A 381 -25.21 -35.08 0.67
N LEU A 382 -23.98 -35.16 1.23
CA LEU A 382 -23.60 -36.35 1.95
C LEU A 382 -24.57 -36.45 3.14
N GLY A 383 -25.52 -37.38 3.03
CA GLY A 383 -26.42 -37.71 4.10
C GLY A 383 -25.74 -38.40 5.28
#